data_83a04843e8a6ee85ea26bd6fda82c785
#
_entry.id   83a04843e8a6ee85ea26bd6fda82c785
#
_cell.length_a   1.000
_cell.length_b   1.000
_cell.length_c   1.000
_cell.angle_alpha   90.00
_cell.angle_beta   90.00
_cell.angle_gamma   90.00
#
_symmetry.space_group_name_H-M   'P 1'
#
loop_
_entity.id
_entity.type
_entity.pdbx_description
1 polymer ?
#
loop_
_entity_poly.entity_id
_entity_poly.type
_entity_poly.pdbx_seq_one_letter_code
_entity_poly.pdbx_strand_id
1 'polypeptide(L)'
;MSVTDLRAETRAYGRARLRDLALDAAREVVLEKGWGAVRMGAIATRVGISRQTLHAEFGTKDDLGQALVLRETEEFFDGMAARLAEHPGDLAAAVYAAALYVLTVVPQNPLLQTILTQTPANGGDVSLLPLLTTRGESLIQRPLGILGDWVGGQWPSADPRDVRVMVESIVRLGLSHILTPTGDPARAAADIALIACRCLGLR
;
A
#
# COMPACT_ATOMS: atom_id res chain seq x y z
N MET A 1 -14.22 13.37 -31.71
CA MET A 1 -12.94 12.75 -31.33
C MET A 1 -12.07 12.66 -32.57
N SER A 2 -10.91 13.33 -32.55
CA SER A 2 -10.03 13.39 -33.74
C SER A 2 -9.20 12.07 -33.85
N VAL A 3 -8.79 11.70 -35.06
CA VAL A 3 -7.86 10.56 -35.28
C VAL A 3 -6.54 10.74 -34.52
N THR A 4 -6.14 12.00 -34.29
CA THR A 4 -4.95 12.32 -33.49
C THR A 4 -5.16 11.99 -32.00
N ASP A 5 -6.37 12.21 -31.45
CA ASP A 5 -6.73 11.90 -30.08
C ASP A 5 -6.72 10.37 -29.87
N LEU A 6 -7.31 9.60 -30.78
CA LEU A 6 -7.35 8.14 -30.71
C LEU A 6 -5.95 7.52 -30.74
N ARG A 7 -5.02 8.06 -31.55
CA ARG A 7 -3.63 7.61 -31.60
C ARG A 7 -2.86 7.95 -30.31
N ALA A 8 -3.17 9.07 -29.68
CA ALA A 8 -2.57 9.46 -28.42
C ALA A 8 -3.06 8.56 -27.30
N GLU A 9 -4.36 8.29 -27.21
CA GLU A 9 -4.97 7.36 -26.24
C GLU A 9 -4.44 5.94 -26.39
N THR A 10 -4.35 5.42 -27.62
CA THR A 10 -3.81 4.07 -27.88
C THR A 10 -2.36 3.95 -27.43
N ARG A 11 -1.54 4.99 -27.66
CA ARG A 11 -0.15 5.02 -27.20
C ARG A 11 -0.05 5.10 -25.69
N ALA A 12 -0.89 5.92 -25.04
CA ALA A 12 -0.94 6.03 -23.59
C ALA A 12 -1.34 4.70 -22.94
N TYR A 13 -2.37 4.05 -23.48
CA TYR A 13 -2.81 2.72 -23.01
C TYR A 13 -1.72 1.66 -23.18
N GLY A 14 -1.06 1.60 -24.33
CA GLY A 14 0.04 0.67 -24.58
C GLY A 14 1.21 0.89 -23.62
N ARG A 15 1.52 2.16 -23.31
CA ARG A 15 2.57 2.53 -22.37
C ARG A 15 2.22 2.16 -20.92
N ALA A 16 0.99 2.41 -20.50
CA ALA A 16 0.51 2.00 -19.18
C ALA A 16 0.59 0.47 -19.01
N ARG A 17 0.11 -0.27 -20.01
CA ARG A 17 0.15 -1.73 -19.98
C ARG A 17 1.57 -2.30 -19.93
N LEU A 18 2.51 -1.70 -20.68
CA LEU A 18 3.92 -2.06 -20.64
C LEU A 18 4.52 -1.81 -19.25
N ARG A 19 4.17 -0.67 -18.66
CA ARG A 19 4.61 -0.29 -17.32
C ARG A 19 4.15 -1.31 -16.28
N ASP A 20 2.88 -1.71 -16.31
CA ASP A 20 2.31 -2.71 -15.41
C ASP A 20 3.02 -4.06 -15.55
N LEU A 21 3.18 -4.56 -16.78
CA LEU A 21 3.88 -5.82 -17.03
C LEU A 21 5.33 -5.82 -16.53
N ALA A 22 6.03 -4.69 -16.67
CA ALA A 22 7.39 -4.57 -16.17
C ALA A 22 7.47 -4.56 -14.64
N LEU A 23 6.51 -3.89 -13.99
CA LEU A 23 6.41 -3.88 -12.54
C LEU A 23 6.02 -5.26 -12.00
N ASP A 24 5.11 -5.98 -12.66
CA ASP A 24 4.75 -7.36 -12.30
C ASP A 24 5.96 -8.29 -12.38
N ALA A 25 6.71 -8.22 -13.49
CA ALA A 25 7.92 -9.01 -13.69
C ALA A 25 9.00 -8.68 -12.63
N ALA A 26 9.14 -7.41 -12.27
CA ALA A 26 10.07 -6.98 -11.23
C ALA A 26 9.62 -7.48 -9.84
N ARG A 27 8.31 -7.37 -9.52
CA ARG A 27 7.72 -7.86 -8.29
C ARG A 27 7.98 -9.35 -8.07
N GLU A 28 7.74 -10.17 -9.08
CA GLU A 28 7.98 -11.62 -9.01
C GLU A 28 9.45 -11.92 -8.69
N VAL A 29 10.40 -11.25 -9.36
CA VAL A 29 11.84 -11.42 -9.07
C VAL A 29 12.18 -11.01 -7.64
N VAL A 30 11.59 -9.91 -7.17
CA VAL A 30 11.84 -9.43 -5.79
C VAL A 30 11.32 -10.42 -4.77
N LEU A 31 10.10 -10.95 -4.96
CA LEU A 31 9.50 -11.92 -4.05
C LEU A 31 10.25 -13.24 -4.00
N GLU A 32 10.79 -13.70 -5.14
CA GLU A 32 11.53 -14.96 -5.24
C GLU A 32 12.99 -14.86 -4.77
N LYS A 33 13.68 -13.76 -5.12
CA LYS A 33 15.16 -13.67 -5.08
C LYS A 33 15.70 -12.38 -4.46
N GLY A 34 14.81 -11.49 -4.01
CA GLY A 34 15.17 -10.18 -3.49
C GLY A 34 15.52 -9.14 -4.58
N TRP A 35 15.59 -7.87 -4.16
CA TRP A 35 15.88 -6.73 -5.05
C TRP A 35 17.28 -6.83 -5.71
N GLY A 36 18.25 -7.39 -5.00
CA GLY A 36 19.59 -7.61 -5.52
C GLY A 36 19.63 -8.42 -6.83
N ALA A 37 18.66 -9.33 -7.04
CA ALA A 37 18.56 -10.15 -8.25
C ALA A 37 17.92 -9.43 -9.45
N VAL A 38 17.25 -8.31 -9.27
CA VAL A 38 16.61 -7.56 -10.35
C VAL A 38 17.66 -7.01 -11.31
N ARG A 39 17.48 -7.29 -12.61
CA ARG A 39 18.32 -6.79 -13.71
C ARG A 39 17.41 -6.26 -14.82
N MET A 40 17.62 -5.01 -15.24
CA MET A 40 16.80 -4.34 -16.27
C MET A 40 16.70 -5.17 -17.56
N GLY A 41 17.81 -5.79 -17.99
CA GLY A 41 17.80 -6.64 -19.19
C GLY A 41 16.92 -7.90 -19.04
N ALA A 42 16.94 -8.54 -17.87
CA ALA A 42 16.11 -9.72 -17.60
C ALA A 42 14.62 -9.36 -17.55
N ILE A 43 14.26 -8.22 -16.93
CA ILE A 43 12.89 -7.71 -16.92
C ILE A 43 12.43 -7.40 -18.36
N ALA A 44 13.24 -6.69 -19.14
CA ALA A 44 12.92 -6.38 -20.53
C ALA A 44 12.64 -7.64 -21.37
N THR A 45 13.51 -8.65 -21.25
CA THR A 45 13.33 -9.95 -21.92
C THR A 45 12.04 -10.64 -21.51
N ARG A 46 11.70 -10.63 -20.21
CA ARG A 46 10.50 -11.27 -19.67
C ARG A 46 9.21 -10.61 -20.18
N VAL A 47 9.24 -9.29 -20.37
CA VAL A 47 8.11 -8.50 -20.90
C VAL A 47 8.06 -8.51 -22.44
N GLY A 48 9.10 -8.98 -23.12
CA GLY A 48 9.17 -9.04 -24.58
C GLY A 48 9.51 -7.71 -25.24
N ILE A 49 10.27 -6.84 -24.55
CA ILE A 49 10.70 -5.53 -25.07
C ILE A 49 12.22 -5.41 -25.06
N SER A 50 12.75 -4.38 -25.74
CA SER A 50 14.17 -4.08 -25.68
C SER A 50 14.57 -3.47 -24.32
N ARG A 51 15.82 -3.69 -23.90
CA ARG A 51 16.39 -3.02 -22.72
C ARG A 51 16.32 -1.50 -22.85
N GLN A 52 16.52 -0.97 -24.06
CA GLN A 52 16.44 0.45 -24.34
C GLN A 52 15.00 1.00 -24.09
N THR A 53 13.97 0.25 -24.50
CA THR A 53 12.57 0.61 -24.26
C THR A 53 12.28 0.65 -22.77
N LEU A 54 12.75 -0.33 -21.99
CA LEU A 54 12.57 -0.35 -20.55
C LEU A 54 13.27 0.83 -19.87
N HIS A 55 14.51 1.15 -20.30
CA HIS A 55 15.23 2.33 -19.79
C HIS A 55 14.55 3.65 -20.19
N ALA A 56 13.96 3.74 -21.37
CA ALA A 56 13.22 4.93 -21.78
C ALA A 56 11.94 5.15 -20.93
N GLU A 57 11.34 4.04 -20.45
CA GLU A 57 10.12 4.11 -19.64
C GLU A 57 10.39 4.40 -18.16
N PHE A 58 11.38 3.75 -17.57
CA PHE A 58 11.64 3.83 -16.13
C PHE A 58 12.91 4.60 -15.76
N GLY A 59 13.87 4.74 -16.65
CA GLY A 59 15.20 5.28 -16.33
C GLY A 59 16.11 4.18 -15.77
N THR A 60 16.54 4.32 -14.53
CA THR A 60 17.47 3.41 -13.85
C THR A 60 16.74 2.21 -13.21
N LYS A 61 17.52 1.26 -12.69
CA LYS A 61 16.99 0.19 -11.84
C LYS A 61 16.31 0.76 -10.58
N ASP A 62 16.89 1.80 -10.00
CA ASP A 62 16.35 2.42 -8.78
C ASP A 62 15.03 3.14 -9.06
N ASP A 63 14.88 3.77 -10.22
CA ASP A 63 13.60 4.36 -10.64
C ASP A 63 12.52 3.29 -10.84
N LEU A 64 12.87 2.13 -11.39
CA LEU A 64 11.96 0.97 -11.46
C LEU A 64 11.57 0.49 -10.05
N GLY A 65 12.52 0.45 -9.12
CA GLY A 65 12.28 0.11 -7.72
C GLY A 65 11.35 1.07 -7.02
N GLN A 66 11.56 2.38 -7.21
CA GLN A 66 10.66 3.41 -6.68
C GLN A 66 9.24 3.27 -7.24
N ALA A 67 9.11 3.00 -8.53
CA ALA A 67 7.81 2.78 -9.15
C ALA A 67 7.12 1.52 -8.60
N LEU A 68 7.85 0.45 -8.34
CA LEU A 68 7.32 -0.77 -7.72
C LEU A 68 6.86 -0.51 -6.29
N VAL A 69 7.68 0.12 -5.46
CA VAL A 69 7.32 0.49 -4.08
C VAL A 69 6.07 1.37 -4.05
N LEU A 70 5.99 2.36 -4.94
CA LEU A 70 4.83 3.24 -5.03
C LEU A 70 3.56 2.45 -5.36
N ARG A 71 3.59 1.58 -6.37
CA ARG A 71 2.45 0.76 -6.76
C ARG A 71 2.00 -0.18 -5.63
N GLU A 72 2.90 -0.91 -5.00
CA GLU A 72 2.57 -1.79 -3.87
C GLU A 72 1.93 -1.02 -2.70
N THR A 73 2.41 0.19 -2.44
CA THR A 73 1.87 1.05 -1.38
C THR A 73 0.47 1.57 -1.75
N GLU A 74 0.26 1.97 -3.01
CA GLU A 74 -1.04 2.43 -3.50
C GLU A 74 -2.06 1.30 -3.47
N GLU A 75 -1.75 0.13 -4.02
CA GLU A 75 -2.62 -1.05 -4.00
C GLU A 75 -2.99 -1.48 -2.57
N PHE A 76 -2.04 -1.42 -1.64
CA PHE A 76 -2.29 -1.71 -0.23
C PHE A 76 -3.28 -0.74 0.41
N PHE A 77 -3.11 0.56 0.21
CA PHE A 77 -4.02 1.55 0.79
C PHE A 77 -5.38 1.59 0.11
N ASP A 78 -5.44 1.33 -1.20
CA ASP A 78 -6.70 1.17 -1.92
C ASP A 78 -7.47 -0.06 -1.40
N GLY A 79 -6.78 -1.16 -1.13
CA GLY A 79 -7.36 -2.34 -0.49
C GLY A 79 -7.92 -2.04 0.92
N MET A 80 -7.22 -1.24 1.72
CA MET A 80 -7.70 -0.78 3.02
C MET A 80 -8.95 0.10 2.89
N ALA A 81 -8.93 1.07 1.97
CA ALA A 81 -10.06 1.96 1.71
C ALA A 81 -11.29 1.19 1.22
N ALA A 82 -11.10 0.18 0.36
CA ALA A 82 -12.18 -0.69 -0.10
C ALA A 82 -12.85 -1.42 1.06
N ARG A 83 -12.10 -1.92 2.04
CA ARG A 83 -12.66 -2.59 3.23
C ARG A 83 -13.51 -1.64 4.08
N LEU A 84 -13.10 -0.38 4.23
CA LEU A 84 -13.93 0.64 4.89
C LEU A 84 -15.23 0.89 4.13
N ALA A 85 -15.16 0.99 2.81
CA ALA A 85 -16.29 1.29 1.95
C ALA A 85 -17.34 0.13 1.87
N GLU A 86 -16.96 -1.10 2.20
CA GLU A 86 -17.86 -2.26 2.26
C GLU A 86 -18.91 -2.16 3.38
N HIS A 87 -18.68 -1.31 4.40
CA HIS A 87 -19.51 -1.21 5.59
C HIS A 87 -19.96 0.24 5.88
N PRO A 88 -20.74 0.89 5.00
CA PRO A 88 -21.19 2.26 5.20
C PRO A 88 -22.09 2.35 6.44
N GLY A 89 -21.82 3.35 7.32
CA GLY A 89 -22.62 3.59 8.53
C GLY A 89 -22.33 2.62 9.70
N ASP A 90 -21.50 1.59 9.51
CA ASP A 90 -21.09 0.66 10.57
C ASP A 90 -19.58 0.80 10.86
N LEU A 91 -19.24 1.62 11.86
CA LEU A 91 -17.85 1.88 12.24
C LEU A 91 -17.14 0.61 12.71
N ALA A 92 -17.84 -0.23 13.47
CA ALA A 92 -17.25 -1.45 14.03
C ALA A 92 -16.84 -2.42 12.91
N ALA A 93 -17.78 -2.72 12.00
CA ALA A 93 -17.52 -3.63 10.88
C ALA A 93 -16.46 -3.07 9.92
N ALA A 94 -16.53 -1.77 9.60
CA ALA A 94 -15.58 -1.12 8.69
C ALA A 94 -14.15 -1.13 9.24
N VAL A 95 -13.97 -0.70 10.49
CA VAL A 95 -12.64 -0.68 11.13
C VAL A 95 -12.11 -2.10 11.35
N TYR A 96 -12.98 -3.05 11.73
CA TYR A 96 -12.61 -4.46 11.83
C TYR A 96 -12.08 -5.00 10.49
N ALA A 97 -12.84 -4.81 9.40
CA ALA A 97 -12.47 -5.31 8.08
C ALA A 97 -11.16 -4.70 7.58
N ALA A 98 -10.98 -3.38 7.74
CA ALA A 98 -9.76 -2.68 7.37
C ALA A 98 -8.56 -3.13 8.21
N ALA A 99 -8.72 -3.24 9.55
CA ALA A 99 -7.66 -3.70 10.43
C ALA A 99 -7.28 -5.16 10.14
N LEU A 100 -8.23 -6.05 9.96
CA LEU A 100 -7.97 -7.45 9.62
C LEU A 100 -7.22 -7.57 8.28
N TYR A 101 -7.62 -6.80 7.26
CA TYR A 101 -6.91 -6.73 5.99
C TYR A 101 -5.44 -6.34 6.20
N VAL A 102 -5.18 -5.25 6.91
CA VAL A 102 -3.82 -4.75 7.17
C VAL A 102 -2.98 -5.80 7.92
N LEU A 103 -3.54 -6.38 8.98
CA LEU A 103 -2.85 -7.34 9.85
C LEU A 103 -2.63 -8.72 9.19
N THR A 104 -3.36 -9.03 8.11
CA THR A 104 -3.18 -10.27 7.35
C THR A 104 -2.33 -10.10 6.11
N VAL A 105 -2.49 -9.01 5.37
CA VAL A 105 -1.78 -8.79 4.09
C VAL A 105 -0.32 -8.45 4.31
N VAL A 106 -0.01 -7.58 5.29
CA VAL A 106 1.38 -7.14 5.52
C VAL A 106 2.32 -8.32 5.86
N PRO A 107 1.98 -9.25 6.79
CA PRO A 107 2.85 -10.38 7.08
C PRO A 107 3.05 -11.36 5.91
N GLN A 108 2.13 -11.38 4.96
CA GLN A 108 2.19 -12.28 3.80
C GLN A 108 2.91 -11.65 2.59
N ASN A 109 3.18 -10.34 2.62
CA ASN A 109 3.85 -9.61 1.54
C ASN A 109 5.22 -9.08 2.00
N PRO A 110 6.33 -9.73 1.61
CA PRO A 110 7.67 -9.31 2.02
C PRO A 110 8.05 -7.89 1.58
N LEU A 111 7.49 -7.40 0.46
CA LEU A 111 7.68 -6.00 0.03
C LEU A 111 7.01 -5.03 0.99
N LEU A 112 5.74 -5.26 1.34
CA LEU A 112 5.02 -4.44 2.31
C LEU A 112 5.67 -4.50 3.69
N GLN A 113 6.13 -5.68 4.14
CA GLN A 113 6.92 -5.78 5.37
C GLN A 113 8.14 -4.87 5.33
N THR A 114 8.95 -4.96 4.28
CA THR A 114 10.14 -4.12 4.13
C THR A 114 9.79 -2.62 4.10
N ILE A 115 8.72 -2.25 3.38
CA ILE A 115 8.23 -0.87 3.27
C ILE A 115 7.79 -0.33 4.63
N LEU A 116 6.99 -1.10 5.38
CA LEU A 116 6.36 -0.64 6.63
C LEU A 116 7.28 -0.73 7.85
N THR A 117 8.16 -1.72 7.89
CA THR A 117 9.05 -1.93 9.04
C THR A 117 10.43 -1.29 8.85
N GLN A 118 10.76 -0.86 7.64
CA GLN A 118 12.11 -0.43 7.23
C GLN A 118 13.19 -1.47 7.56
N THR A 119 12.77 -2.72 7.70
CA THR A 119 13.63 -3.86 8.01
C THR A 119 13.44 -4.92 6.94
N PRO A 120 14.50 -5.46 6.32
CA PRO A 120 14.36 -6.50 5.33
C PRO A 120 13.70 -7.74 5.92
N ALA A 121 12.66 -8.25 5.28
CA ALA A 121 12.08 -9.53 5.64
C ALA A 121 13.14 -10.65 5.51
N ASN A 122 13.30 -11.49 6.53
CA ASN A 122 14.21 -12.65 6.55
C ASN A 122 15.70 -12.33 6.31
N GLY A 123 16.21 -11.19 6.77
CA GLY A 123 17.61 -10.80 6.55
C GLY A 123 17.93 -10.42 5.11
N GLY A 124 16.91 -10.07 4.33
CA GLY A 124 16.99 -9.76 2.91
C GLY A 124 17.69 -8.45 2.59
N ASP A 125 17.63 -8.12 1.33
CA ASP A 125 18.38 -7.05 0.67
C ASP A 125 18.01 -5.65 1.20
N VAL A 126 18.91 -5.02 1.96
CA VAL A 126 18.78 -3.63 2.44
C VAL A 126 18.78 -2.58 1.31
N SER A 127 18.94 -3.01 0.07
CA SER A 127 19.07 -2.10 -1.08
C SER A 127 17.77 -1.38 -1.46
N LEU A 128 16.61 -1.80 -0.94
CA LEU A 128 15.36 -1.05 -1.08
C LEU A 128 15.18 0.06 -0.03
N LEU A 129 15.89 0.01 1.09
CA LEU A 129 15.76 1.00 2.17
C LEU A 129 16.00 2.45 1.73
N PRO A 130 17.01 2.76 0.87
CA PRO A 130 17.19 4.12 0.40
C PRO A 130 16.02 4.65 -0.43
N LEU A 131 15.26 3.77 -1.09
CA LEU A 131 14.08 4.13 -1.87
C LEU A 131 12.88 4.50 -0.98
N LEU A 132 12.90 4.07 0.29
CA LEU A 132 11.84 4.26 1.28
C LEU A 132 12.05 5.53 2.13
N THR A 133 13.30 5.96 2.34
CA THR A 133 13.64 7.04 3.30
C THR A 133 13.08 8.41 2.92
N THR A 134 12.79 8.64 1.65
CA THR A 134 12.20 9.91 1.16
C THR A 134 10.68 10.01 1.41
N ARG A 135 10.02 8.96 1.93
CA ARG A 135 8.54 8.88 2.05
C ARG A 135 8.02 8.36 3.39
N GLY A 136 8.86 8.27 4.42
CA GLY A 136 8.45 7.75 5.75
C GLY A 136 7.25 8.49 6.37
N GLU A 137 7.08 9.77 6.09
CA GLU A 137 5.91 10.53 6.53
C GLU A 137 4.60 10.04 5.88
N SER A 138 4.65 9.55 4.62
CA SER A 138 3.45 9.10 3.92
C SER A 138 2.85 7.80 4.46
N LEU A 139 3.64 6.96 5.13
CA LEU A 139 3.18 5.67 5.67
C LEU A 139 2.22 5.84 6.88
N ILE A 140 2.36 6.91 7.65
CA ILE A 140 1.44 7.23 8.75
C ILE A 140 0.37 8.20 8.28
N GLN A 141 0.73 9.23 7.52
CA GLN A 141 -0.21 10.27 7.10
C GLN A 141 -1.28 9.74 6.15
N ARG A 142 -0.95 8.80 5.26
CA ARG A 142 -1.92 8.27 4.30
C ARG A 142 -3.07 7.49 4.95
N PRO A 143 -2.84 6.50 5.85
CA PRO A 143 -3.95 5.85 6.56
C PRO A 143 -4.72 6.80 7.48
N LEU A 144 -4.07 7.81 8.08
CA LEU A 144 -4.76 8.86 8.83
C LEU A 144 -5.74 9.65 7.95
N GLY A 145 -5.32 10.03 6.73
CA GLY A 145 -6.17 10.71 5.75
C GLY A 145 -7.34 9.82 5.33
N ILE A 146 -7.09 8.61 4.87
CA ILE A 146 -8.13 7.67 4.39
C ILE A 146 -9.20 7.43 5.45
N LEU A 147 -8.79 7.12 6.69
CA LEU A 147 -9.70 6.90 7.80
C LEU A 147 -10.44 8.17 8.21
N GLY A 148 -9.74 9.29 8.31
CA GLY A 148 -10.32 10.58 8.66
C GLY A 148 -11.38 11.04 7.68
N ASP A 149 -11.08 10.96 6.37
CA ASP A 149 -12.01 11.33 5.30
C ASP A 149 -13.23 10.40 5.27
N TRP A 150 -13.01 9.08 5.43
CA TRP A 150 -14.10 8.12 5.47
C TRP A 150 -15.03 8.36 6.67
N VAL A 151 -14.47 8.50 7.88
CA VAL A 151 -15.25 8.77 9.10
C VAL A 151 -15.97 10.11 9.01
N GLY A 152 -15.30 11.18 8.54
CA GLY A 152 -15.91 12.49 8.35
C GLY A 152 -17.08 12.47 7.38
N GLY A 153 -17.01 11.65 6.32
CA GLY A 153 -18.12 11.43 5.40
C GLY A 153 -19.30 10.67 5.99
N GLN A 154 -19.05 9.69 6.86
CA GLN A 154 -20.10 8.86 7.48
C GLN A 154 -20.75 9.53 8.72
N TRP A 155 -19.96 10.23 9.53
CA TRP A 155 -20.42 10.90 10.76
C TRP A 155 -20.04 12.39 10.77
N PRO A 156 -20.66 13.22 9.91
CA PRO A 156 -20.29 14.64 9.78
C PRO A 156 -20.59 15.47 11.04
N SER A 157 -21.38 14.95 11.96
CA SER A 157 -21.70 15.58 13.26
C SER A 157 -20.77 15.14 14.41
N ALA A 158 -19.84 14.21 14.16
CA ALA A 158 -18.87 13.79 15.18
C ALA A 158 -17.91 14.93 15.53
N ASP A 159 -17.47 15.02 16.78
CA ASP A 159 -16.47 16.02 17.19
C ASP A 159 -15.15 15.78 16.43
N PRO A 160 -14.62 16.76 15.69
CA PRO A 160 -13.38 16.60 14.93
C PRO A 160 -12.18 16.20 15.79
N ARG A 161 -12.17 16.58 17.07
CA ARG A 161 -11.13 16.19 18.02
C ARG A 161 -11.20 14.68 18.32
N ASP A 162 -12.41 14.17 18.57
CA ASP A 162 -12.62 12.77 18.88
C ASP A 162 -12.30 11.89 17.65
N VAL A 163 -12.72 12.32 16.46
CA VAL A 163 -12.34 11.67 15.19
C VAL A 163 -10.81 11.61 15.03
N ARG A 164 -10.12 12.74 15.22
CA ARG A 164 -8.66 12.79 15.10
C ARG A 164 -7.97 11.87 16.11
N VAL A 165 -8.38 11.91 17.38
CA VAL A 165 -7.82 11.07 18.45
C VAL A 165 -8.07 9.59 18.15
N MET A 166 -9.26 9.24 17.74
CA MET A 166 -9.63 7.87 17.35
C MET A 166 -8.77 7.37 16.20
N VAL A 167 -8.72 8.11 15.08
CA VAL A 167 -7.97 7.72 13.88
C VAL A 167 -6.48 7.56 14.19
N GLU A 168 -5.88 8.52 14.91
CA GLU A 168 -4.46 8.42 15.29
C GLU A 168 -4.21 7.21 16.19
N SER A 169 -5.09 6.93 17.15
CA SER A 169 -4.95 5.81 18.08
C SER A 169 -5.00 4.46 17.37
N ILE A 170 -6.01 4.25 16.50
CA ILE A 170 -6.16 2.96 15.80
C ILE A 170 -5.08 2.72 14.74
N VAL A 171 -4.60 3.77 14.05
CA VAL A 171 -3.48 3.65 13.10
C VAL A 171 -2.20 3.26 13.82
N ARG A 172 -1.90 3.92 14.95
CA ARG A 172 -0.70 3.58 15.76
C ARG A 172 -0.79 2.19 16.36
N LEU A 173 -1.97 1.78 16.83
CA LEU A 173 -2.20 0.45 17.36
C LEU A 173 -2.03 -0.62 16.27
N GLY A 174 -2.60 -0.41 15.08
CA GLY A 174 -2.40 -1.27 13.92
C GLY A 174 -0.91 -1.41 13.56
N LEU A 175 -0.17 -0.30 13.52
CA LEU A 175 1.27 -0.32 13.27
C LEU A 175 2.02 -1.10 14.36
N SER A 176 1.65 -0.93 15.64
CA SER A 176 2.23 -1.71 16.75
C SER A 176 2.04 -3.21 16.56
N HIS A 177 0.84 -3.65 16.14
CA HIS A 177 0.57 -5.07 15.86
C HIS A 177 1.34 -5.60 14.63
N ILE A 178 1.61 -4.76 13.62
CA ILE A 178 2.46 -5.12 12.48
C ILE A 178 3.91 -5.35 12.93
N LEU A 179 4.44 -4.42 13.74
CA LEU A 179 5.84 -4.45 14.20
C LEU A 179 6.09 -5.53 15.26
N THR A 180 5.10 -5.77 16.11
CA THR A 180 5.19 -6.73 17.23
C THR A 180 3.89 -7.53 17.30
N PRO A 181 3.71 -8.55 16.43
CA PRO A 181 2.50 -9.37 16.43
C PRO A 181 2.35 -10.12 17.76
N THR A 182 1.20 -9.94 18.42
CA THR A 182 0.89 -10.57 19.72
C THR A 182 -0.41 -11.38 19.64
N GLY A 183 -0.43 -12.43 18.82
CA GLY A 183 -1.56 -13.34 18.75
C GLY A 183 -2.35 -13.31 17.44
N ASP A 184 -3.66 -13.61 17.53
CA ASP A 184 -4.54 -13.74 16.37
C ASP A 184 -4.86 -12.36 15.75
N PRO A 185 -4.64 -12.15 14.45
CA PRO A 185 -5.00 -10.92 13.74
C PRO A 185 -6.49 -10.55 13.86
N ALA A 186 -7.38 -11.53 13.88
CA ALA A 186 -8.82 -11.27 13.99
C ALA A 186 -9.18 -10.69 15.36
N ARG A 187 -8.55 -11.17 16.43
CA ARG A 187 -8.73 -10.62 17.77
C ARG A 187 -8.17 -9.20 17.86
N ALA A 188 -6.98 -8.95 17.34
CA ALA A 188 -6.40 -7.62 17.32
C ALA A 188 -7.27 -6.63 16.52
N ALA A 189 -7.82 -7.06 15.39
CA ALA A 189 -8.74 -6.25 14.58
C ALA A 189 -10.04 -5.93 15.35
N ALA A 190 -10.60 -6.89 16.11
CA ALA A 190 -11.78 -6.67 16.95
C ALA A 190 -11.50 -5.67 18.09
N ASP A 191 -10.34 -5.76 18.72
CA ASP A 191 -9.94 -4.83 19.77
C ASP A 191 -9.74 -3.40 19.22
N ILE A 192 -9.14 -3.26 18.01
CA ILE A 192 -9.00 -1.98 17.31
C ILE A 192 -10.37 -1.38 16.99
N ALA A 193 -11.32 -2.18 16.47
CA ALA A 193 -12.67 -1.74 16.16
C ALA A 193 -13.44 -1.30 17.41
N LEU A 194 -13.30 -2.04 18.51
CA LEU A 194 -13.89 -1.68 19.80
C LEU A 194 -13.38 -0.32 20.30
N ILE A 195 -12.07 -0.07 20.20
CA ILE A 195 -11.47 1.22 20.59
C ILE A 195 -12.05 2.35 19.73
N ALA A 196 -12.16 2.14 18.41
CA ALA A 196 -12.72 3.14 17.50
C ALA A 196 -14.16 3.53 17.91
N CYS A 197 -15.03 2.55 18.16
CA CYS A 197 -16.40 2.79 18.59
C CYS A 197 -16.45 3.54 19.94
N ARG A 198 -15.61 3.15 20.89
CA ARG A 198 -15.56 3.81 22.22
C ARG A 198 -15.12 5.26 22.13
N CYS A 199 -14.18 5.61 21.26
CA CYS A 199 -13.73 6.99 21.05
C CYS A 199 -14.84 7.91 20.52
N LEU A 200 -15.74 7.38 19.67
CA LEU A 200 -16.86 8.16 19.11
C LEU A 200 -18.17 7.99 19.90
N GLY A 201 -18.16 7.29 21.04
CA GLY A 201 -19.36 7.04 21.86
C GLY A 201 -20.41 6.15 21.18
N LEU A 202 -20.00 5.40 20.13
CA LEU A 202 -20.84 4.43 19.42
C LEU A 202 -20.82 3.08 20.17
N ARG A 203 -21.95 2.38 20.15
CA ARG A 203 -22.13 1.08 20.84
C ARG A 203 -22.29 -0.04 19.83
#